data_de9b6cc5dd5734da2c33d62e0d74629c
#
_entry.id   de9b6cc5dd5734da2c33d62e0d74629c
#
_cell.length_a   1.000
_cell.length_b   1.000
_cell.length_c   1.000
_cell.angle_alpha   90.00
_cell.angle_beta   90.00
_cell.angle_gamma   90.00
#
_symmetry.space_group_name_H-M   'P 1'
#
loop_
_entity.id
_entity.type
_entity.pdbx_description
1 polymer ?
#
loop_
_entity_poly.entity_id
_entity_poly.type
_entity_poly.pdbx_seq_one_letter_code
_entity_poly.pdbx_strand_id
1 'polypeptide(L)'
;MSYDSPATRILEAWVELEKALRDALPFCSVQPPTQPAELLSALRINHQIGPEEESRIMALREVRNRVAHDPKDPREEEAQAFEREVREVIEFLGGPPEEPC
;
A
#
# COMPACT_ATOMS: atom_id res chain seq x y z
N MET A 1 -12.68 -3.63 -24.08
CA MET A 1 -12.52 -2.73 -22.93
C MET A 1 -13.03 -3.41 -21.68
N SER A 2 -12.15 -3.71 -20.77
CA SER A 2 -12.58 -4.27 -19.49
C SER A 2 -12.93 -3.12 -18.55
N TYR A 3 -14.15 -3.10 -18.09
CA TYR A 3 -14.58 -2.16 -17.08
C TYR A 3 -14.33 -2.79 -15.72
N ASP A 4 -13.23 -2.44 -15.12
CA ASP A 4 -12.97 -2.90 -13.76
C ASP A 4 -13.93 -2.18 -12.81
N SER A 5 -14.56 -2.95 -11.93
CA SER A 5 -15.43 -2.36 -10.92
C SER A 5 -14.59 -1.51 -9.95
N PRO A 6 -15.22 -0.55 -9.25
CA PRO A 6 -14.48 0.20 -8.22
C PRO A 6 -13.80 -0.70 -7.20
N ALA A 7 -14.45 -1.79 -6.80
CA ALA A 7 -13.86 -2.75 -5.86
C ALA A 7 -12.59 -3.38 -6.43
N THR A 8 -12.61 -3.83 -7.68
CA THR A 8 -11.46 -4.44 -8.33
C THR A 8 -10.29 -3.45 -8.39
N ARG A 9 -10.56 -2.21 -8.75
CA ARG A 9 -9.54 -1.17 -8.84
C ARG A 9 -8.88 -0.89 -7.49
N ILE A 10 -9.67 -0.86 -6.43
CA ILE A 10 -9.15 -0.65 -5.07
C ILE A 10 -8.25 -1.82 -4.66
N LEU A 11 -8.69 -3.06 -4.91
CA LEU A 11 -7.92 -4.24 -4.55
C LEU A 11 -6.62 -4.31 -5.34
N GLU A 12 -6.64 -3.99 -6.63
CA GLU A 12 -5.45 -3.97 -7.47
C GLU A 12 -4.47 -2.88 -7.03
N ALA A 13 -4.98 -1.68 -6.72
CA ALA A 13 -4.14 -0.59 -6.23
C ALA A 13 -3.46 -0.97 -4.91
N TRP A 14 -4.18 -1.66 -4.03
CA TRP A 14 -3.59 -2.14 -2.78
C TRP A 14 -2.44 -3.12 -3.03
N VAL A 15 -2.59 -4.03 -3.98
CA VAL A 15 -1.52 -4.97 -4.34
C VAL A 15 -0.27 -4.23 -4.81
N GLU A 16 -0.45 -3.19 -5.61
CA GLU A 16 0.67 -2.35 -6.06
C GLU A 16 1.35 -1.65 -4.89
N LEU A 17 0.56 -1.15 -3.94
CA LEU A 17 1.10 -0.51 -2.74
C LEU A 17 1.89 -1.51 -1.89
N GLU A 18 1.37 -2.70 -1.67
CA GLU A 18 2.08 -3.72 -0.91
C GLU A 18 3.42 -4.06 -1.55
N LYS A 19 3.44 -4.17 -2.88
CA LYS A 19 4.67 -4.43 -3.61
C LYS A 19 5.68 -3.31 -3.41
N ALA A 20 5.23 -2.05 -3.52
CA ALA A 20 6.10 -0.90 -3.30
C ALA A 20 6.64 -0.85 -1.88
N LEU A 21 5.83 -1.22 -0.90
CA LEU A 21 6.25 -1.26 0.50
C LEU A 21 7.35 -2.32 0.71
N ARG A 22 7.18 -3.49 0.12
CA ARG A 22 8.21 -4.54 0.19
C ARG A 22 9.49 -4.11 -0.49
N ASP A 23 9.36 -3.48 -1.66
CA ASP A 23 10.52 -3.03 -2.44
C ASP A 23 11.28 -1.91 -1.72
N ALA A 24 10.61 -1.16 -0.84
CA ALA A 24 11.24 -0.10 -0.06
C ALA A 24 12.08 -0.63 1.10
N LEU A 25 11.89 -1.89 1.52
CA LEU A 25 12.69 -2.48 2.58
C LEU A 25 14.10 -2.77 2.10
N PRO A 26 15.12 -2.51 2.94
CA PRO A 26 16.47 -2.87 2.59
C PRO A 26 16.64 -4.40 2.52
N PHE A 27 17.48 -4.85 1.61
CA PHE A 27 17.70 -6.27 1.36
C PHE A 27 18.47 -6.98 2.47
N CYS A 28 18.72 -6.32 3.57
CA CYS A 28 19.41 -6.92 4.72
C CYS A 28 18.54 -7.92 5.48
N SER A 29 17.25 -7.89 5.23
CA SER A 29 16.33 -8.81 5.89
C SER A 29 16.39 -10.17 5.21
N VAL A 30 16.64 -11.19 6.01
CA VAL A 30 16.71 -12.57 5.49
C VAL A 30 15.35 -13.02 4.97
N GLN A 31 14.26 -12.51 5.55
CA GLN A 31 12.90 -12.76 5.08
C GLN A 31 12.06 -11.50 5.25
N PRO A 32 11.56 -10.93 4.14
CA PRO A 32 10.67 -9.78 4.25
C PRO A 32 9.36 -10.20 4.91
N PRO A 33 8.77 -9.32 5.75
CA PRO A 33 7.48 -9.60 6.35
C PRO A 33 6.41 -9.76 5.29
N THR A 34 5.51 -10.71 5.51
CA THR A 34 4.39 -10.96 4.60
C THR A 34 3.11 -10.25 5.05
N GLN A 35 3.01 -9.95 6.34
CA GLN A 35 1.85 -9.29 6.90
C GLN A 35 1.98 -7.78 6.79
N PRO A 36 0.92 -7.05 6.37
CA PRO A 36 1.00 -5.59 6.24
C PRO A 36 1.42 -4.88 7.52
N ALA A 37 0.95 -5.32 8.68
CA ALA A 37 1.31 -4.68 9.95
C ALA A 37 2.80 -4.82 10.25
N GLU A 38 3.36 -5.99 10.01
CA GLU A 38 4.80 -6.24 10.20
C GLU A 38 5.63 -5.44 9.21
N LEU A 39 5.15 -5.34 7.98
CA LEU A 39 5.81 -4.59 6.93
C LEU A 39 5.89 -3.11 7.29
N LEU A 40 4.79 -2.53 7.79
CA LEU A 40 4.76 -1.15 8.23
C LEU A 40 5.69 -0.91 9.42
N SER A 41 5.71 -1.83 10.38
CA SER A 41 6.64 -1.73 11.52
C SER A 41 8.08 -1.74 11.06
N ALA A 42 8.44 -2.61 10.13
CA ALA A 42 9.79 -2.69 9.59
C ALA A 42 10.17 -1.38 8.89
N LEU A 43 9.26 -0.80 8.11
CA LEU A 43 9.51 0.46 7.42
C LEU A 43 9.68 1.62 8.40
N ARG A 44 8.92 1.64 9.50
CA ARG A 44 9.07 2.64 10.55
C ARG A 44 10.42 2.52 11.25
N ILE A 45 10.81 1.30 11.59
CA ILE A 45 12.10 1.04 12.26
C ILE A 45 13.27 1.45 11.36
N ASN A 46 13.15 1.25 10.07
CA ASN A 46 14.21 1.61 9.11
C ASN A 46 14.10 3.06 8.63
N HIS A 47 13.22 3.86 9.22
CA HIS A 47 13.00 5.27 8.87
C HIS A 47 12.61 5.50 7.41
N GLN A 48 11.99 4.50 6.78
CA GLN A 48 11.50 4.63 5.40
C GLN A 48 10.19 5.40 5.35
N ILE A 49 9.39 5.30 6.40
CA ILE A 49 8.14 6.04 6.54
C ILE A 49 8.06 6.67 7.92
N GLY A 50 7.30 7.77 8.03
CA GLY A 50 7.01 8.40 9.29
C GLY A 50 5.62 8.04 9.81
N PRO A 51 5.22 8.60 10.96
CA PRO A 51 3.91 8.30 11.54
C PRO A 51 2.73 8.75 10.65
N GLU A 52 2.90 9.81 9.88
CA GLU A 52 1.83 10.28 8.99
C GLU A 52 1.59 9.30 7.85
N GLU A 53 2.66 8.82 7.23
CA GLU A 53 2.57 7.83 6.15
C GLU A 53 2.02 6.51 6.66
N GLU A 54 2.42 6.09 7.86
CA GLU A 54 1.88 4.89 8.47
C GLU A 54 0.37 5.00 8.67
N SER A 55 -0.10 6.13 9.24
CA SER A 55 -1.52 6.36 9.45
C SER A 55 -2.29 6.34 8.14
N ARG A 56 -1.72 6.92 7.11
CA ARG A 56 -2.33 6.98 5.78
C ARG A 56 -2.46 5.58 5.18
N ILE A 57 -1.41 4.78 5.28
CA ILE A 57 -1.42 3.41 4.78
C ILE A 57 -2.41 2.55 5.56
N MET A 58 -2.49 2.73 6.88
CA MET A 58 -3.46 2.00 7.70
C MET A 58 -4.89 2.35 7.33
N ALA A 59 -5.17 3.62 7.02
CA ALA A 59 -6.50 4.03 6.56
C ALA A 59 -6.84 3.38 5.21
N LEU A 60 -5.88 3.30 4.30
CA LEU A 60 -6.06 2.61 3.02
C LEU A 60 -6.34 1.12 3.23
N ARG A 61 -5.64 0.51 4.17
CA ARG A 61 -5.86 -0.90 4.52
C ARG A 61 -7.29 -1.14 5.01
N GLU A 62 -7.82 -0.24 5.82
CA GLU A 62 -9.19 -0.37 6.31
C GLU A 62 -10.20 -0.29 5.17
N VAL A 63 -9.99 0.61 4.21
CA VAL A 63 -10.85 0.69 3.02
C VAL A 63 -10.76 -0.61 2.24
N ARG A 64 -9.56 -1.12 2.02
CA ARG A 64 -9.36 -2.39 1.32
C ARG A 64 -10.08 -3.54 2.01
N ASN A 65 -9.99 -3.62 3.32
CA ASN A 65 -10.65 -4.69 4.08
C ASN A 65 -12.17 -4.59 3.96
N ARG A 66 -12.72 -3.38 4.03
CA ARG A 66 -14.15 -3.17 3.86
C ARG A 66 -14.61 -3.59 2.47
N VAL A 67 -13.84 -3.21 1.44
CA VAL A 67 -14.16 -3.55 0.06
C VAL A 67 -14.09 -5.06 -0.18
N ALA A 68 -13.12 -5.74 0.44
CA ALA A 68 -13.02 -7.18 0.34
C ALA A 68 -14.24 -7.91 0.94
N HIS A 69 -14.81 -7.32 2.00
CA HIS A 69 -16.02 -7.87 2.62
C HIS A 69 -17.29 -7.51 1.86
N ASP A 70 -17.34 -6.32 1.26
CA ASP A 70 -18.51 -5.85 0.53
C ASP A 70 -18.09 -5.18 -0.77
N PRO A 71 -17.86 -5.96 -1.84
CA PRO A 71 -17.39 -5.42 -3.12
C PRO A 71 -18.41 -4.53 -3.84
N LYS A 72 -19.66 -4.50 -3.38
CA LYS A 72 -20.70 -3.68 -3.99
C LYS A 72 -20.75 -2.26 -3.44
N ASP A 73 -20.12 -2.03 -2.28
CA ASP A 73 -20.20 -0.76 -1.57
C ASP A 73 -19.40 0.37 -2.22
N PRO A 74 -18.18 0.17 -2.73
CA PRO A 74 -17.38 1.31 -3.18
C PRO A 74 -17.94 1.95 -4.44
N ARG A 75 -17.83 3.30 -4.48
CA ARG A 75 -18.23 4.09 -5.63
C ARG A 75 -17.01 4.46 -6.45
N GLU A 76 -17.26 4.94 -7.66
CA GLU A 76 -16.21 5.36 -8.59
C GLU A 76 -15.29 6.41 -7.97
N GLU A 77 -15.87 7.41 -7.29
CA GLU A 77 -15.08 8.46 -6.64
C GLU A 77 -14.17 7.90 -5.57
N GLU A 78 -14.63 6.89 -4.83
CA GLU A 78 -13.84 6.26 -3.80
C GLU A 78 -12.65 5.51 -4.41
N ALA A 79 -12.88 4.81 -5.52
CA ALA A 79 -11.80 4.12 -6.22
C ALA A 79 -10.77 5.10 -6.75
N GLN A 80 -11.21 6.22 -7.32
CA GLN A 80 -10.30 7.25 -7.82
C GLN A 80 -9.47 7.85 -6.69
N ALA A 81 -10.10 8.16 -5.58
CA ALA A 81 -9.40 8.70 -4.40
C ALA A 81 -8.38 7.70 -3.87
N PHE A 82 -8.76 6.43 -3.78
CA PHE A 82 -7.88 5.37 -3.30
C PHE A 82 -6.66 5.22 -4.21
N GLU A 83 -6.88 5.17 -5.51
CA GLU A 83 -5.79 5.05 -6.47
C GLU A 83 -4.83 6.24 -6.40
N ARG A 84 -5.36 7.45 -6.22
CA ARG A 84 -4.56 8.66 -6.09
C ARG A 84 -3.70 8.62 -4.83
N GLU A 85 -4.29 8.23 -3.70
CA GLU A 85 -3.53 8.14 -2.45
C GLU A 85 -2.46 7.06 -2.51
N VAL A 86 -2.76 5.91 -3.11
CA VAL A 86 -1.76 4.87 -3.32
C VAL A 86 -0.60 5.40 -4.14
N ARG A 87 -0.90 6.12 -5.23
CA ARG A 87 0.14 6.68 -6.08
C ARG A 87 1.03 7.67 -5.31
N GLU A 88 0.41 8.52 -4.49
CA GLU A 88 1.16 9.48 -3.68
C GLU A 88 2.10 8.79 -2.68
N VAL A 89 1.62 7.73 -2.05
CA VAL A 89 2.46 6.96 -1.12
C VAL A 89 3.61 6.29 -1.87
N ILE A 90 3.34 5.70 -3.02
CA ILE A 90 4.38 5.05 -3.83
C ILE A 90 5.43 6.07 -4.25
N GLU A 91 5.01 7.26 -4.66
CA GLU A 91 5.94 8.34 -5.00
C GLU A 91 6.78 8.76 -3.81
N PHE A 92 6.17 8.84 -2.64
CA PHE A 92 6.90 9.16 -1.40
C PHE A 92 7.97 8.12 -1.11
N LEU A 93 7.69 6.83 -1.32
CA LEU A 93 8.65 5.76 -1.07
C LEU A 93 9.86 5.82 -2.01
N GLY A 94 9.69 6.36 -3.21
CA GLY A 94 10.80 6.59 -4.13
C GLY A 94 11.44 5.35 -4.74
N GLY A 95 10.78 4.21 -4.62
CA GLY A 95 11.30 2.96 -5.15
C GLY A 95 12.25 2.24 -4.21
N PRO A 96 12.90 1.16 -4.67
CA PRO A 96 13.79 0.38 -3.82
C PRO A 96 15.04 1.18 -3.43
N PRO A 97 15.62 0.89 -2.25
CA PRO A 97 16.82 1.59 -1.81
C PRO A 97 17.99 1.31 -2.76
N GLU A 98 18.76 2.35 -3.05
CA GLU A 98 19.88 2.26 -3.99
C GLU A 98 21.05 1.46 -3.46
N GLU A 99 21.22 1.44 -2.14
CA GLU A 99 22.34 0.74 -1.52
C GLU A 99 21.85 -0.53 -0.85
N PRO A 100 22.33 -1.70 -1.32
CA PRO A 100 22.16 -2.91 -0.53
C PRO A 100 23.01 -2.80 0.73
N CYS A 101 22.59 -3.41 1.78
CA CYS A 101 23.31 -3.35 3.06
C CYS A 101 24.77 -3.74 2.92
#